data_007e77430b949b25535ad8f1a1027aa4
#
_entry.id   007e77430b949b25535ad8f1a1027aa4
#
_cell.length_a   1.000
_cell.length_b   1.000
_cell.length_c   1.000
_cell.angle_alpha   90.00
_cell.angle_beta   90.00
_cell.angle_gamma   90.00
#
_symmetry.space_group_name_H-M   'P 1'
#
loop_
_entity.id
_entity.type
_entity.pdbx_description
1 polymer ?
#
loop_
_entity_poly.entity_id
_entity_poly.type
_entity_poly.pdbx_seq_one_letter_code
_entity_poly.pdbx_strand_id
1 'polypeptide(L)'
;MIRHIFTVSTGTLASRLMGFARDALMAALLGAGPVADAFLAAFQLIHVARRLLTEGALNAALVPAYWRVHDRDGVVAAAAFAGRVLGTVSLAVFVVAVLIGVLMPAVIAALAPGFVGQPAFLLAIGDARLMLPYLAFAGPVTVMMALLNAHHRFALTAFSPLLFNIALITVIAALLIFPREPAVAALLISATVGIAGLLQLTMLAMRGGDIAKPLRIKFDREMRGFFGSAIPGMIASASPQLMIVGAAAVASASPAAISWLYFANRLIELPLGIVGVAMGTVLVPELTRAARDNNAAFAQAASRGFELAIGLALPAALGLMLLSEPIVRLLFEHGAFTVADSRATAQTLTWLALGLPAHVLTKTLAPAFFARGDTRTPMLATIAALGATIAAALALHHAHGVAGIAAGIAFGAWVGALLLAICAKTRFDLTLDPATRARLWRIVLAALAMGGLLWVATRGLAAWLDGGHRLIVALVLAGLIAAGIAIYAAGLALLGVVRPRDVIQALRKPDLHT
;
A
#
# COMPACT_ATOMS: atom_id res chain seq x y z
N MET A 1 -3.19 -25.71 -9.48
CA MET A 1 -3.48 -24.27 -9.61
C MET A 1 -4.25 -23.72 -8.43
N ILE A 2 -5.46 -24.22 -8.09
CA ILE A 2 -6.30 -23.72 -6.95
C ILE A 2 -5.55 -23.73 -5.61
N ARG A 3 -4.80 -24.79 -5.29
CA ARG A 3 -4.00 -24.89 -4.05
C ARG A 3 -2.94 -23.77 -3.93
N HIS A 4 -2.30 -23.39 -5.03
CA HIS A 4 -1.31 -22.31 -5.04
C HIS A 4 -1.96 -20.93 -4.85
N ILE A 5 -3.11 -20.69 -5.50
CA ILE A 5 -3.88 -19.44 -5.31
C ILE A 5 -4.33 -19.34 -3.85
N PHE A 6 -4.87 -20.41 -3.28
CA PHE A 6 -5.27 -20.43 -1.88
C PHE A 6 -4.11 -20.16 -0.92
N THR A 7 -2.94 -20.79 -1.13
CA THR A 7 -1.73 -20.57 -0.32
C THR A 7 -1.25 -19.12 -0.39
N VAL A 8 -1.20 -18.52 -1.58
CA VAL A 8 -0.77 -17.12 -1.76
C VAL A 8 -1.78 -16.16 -1.13
N SER A 9 -3.07 -16.37 -1.34
CA SER A 9 -4.14 -15.52 -0.77
C SER A 9 -4.15 -15.59 0.76
N THR A 10 -4.04 -16.80 1.34
CA THR A 10 -3.99 -17.00 2.80
C THR A 10 -2.74 -16.37 3.40
N GLY A 11 -1.56 -16.59 2.79
CA GLY A 11 -0.31 -15.99 3.25
C GLY A 11 -0.34 -14.45 3.19
N THR A 12 -0.91 -13.89 2.12
CA THR A 12 -1.07 -12.44 1.97
C THR A 12 -2.03 -11.87 3.01
N LEU A 13 -3.18 -12.52 3.24
CA LEU A 13 -4.16 -12.08 4.23
C LEU A 13 -3.57 -12.18 5.65
N ALA A 14 -2.93 -13.29 5.99
CA ALA A 14 -2.28 -13.47 7.28
C ALA A 14 -1.20 -12.40 7.51
N SER A 15 -0.37 -12.10 6.51
CA SER A 15 0.65 -11.04 6.60
C SER A 15 0.03 -9.66 6.81
N ARG A 16 -1.11 -9.35 6.17
CA ARG A 16 -1.82 -8.07 6.35
C ARG A 16 -2.40 -7.95 7.75
N LEU A 17 -3.04 -9.00 8.25
CA LEU A 17 -3.60 -9.03 9.61
C LEU A 17 -2.49 -8.89 10.67
N MET A 18 -1.38 -9.63 10.52
CA MET A 18 -0.23 -9.50 11.41
C MET A 18 0.41 -8.11 11.35
N GLY A 19 0.53 -7.53 10.15
CA GLY A 19 1.00 -6.17 9.99
C GLY A 19 0.11 -5.15 10.69
N PHE A 20 -1.20 -5.35 10.66
CA PHE A 20 -2.16 -4.52 11.36
C PHE A 20 -2.05 -4.67 12.88
N ALA A 21 -1.97 -5.92 13.39
CA ALA A 21 -1.76 -6.19 14.81
C ALA A 21 -0.46 -5.57 15.33
N ARG A 22 0.63 -5.66 14.56
CA ARG A 22 1.89 -4.96 14.86
C ARG A 22 1.69 -3.45 15.02
N ASP A 23 0.98 -2.82 14.08
CA ASP A 23 0.78 -1.37 14.10
C ASP A 23 -0.09 -0.94 15.30
N ALA A 24 -1.10 -1.75 15.67
CA ALA A 24 -1.90 -1.51 16.88
C ALA A 24 -1.06 -1.63 18.17
N LEU A 25 -0.21 -2.67 18.26
CA LEU A 25 0.70 -2.82 19.39
C LEU A 25 1.76 -1.71 19.44
N MET A 26 2.23 -1.24 18.28
CA MET A 26 3.16 -0.12 18.18
C MET A 26 2.51 1.20 18.65
N ALA A 27 1.24 1.43 18.28
CA ALA A 27 0.46 2.56 18.80
C ALA A 27 0.32 2.48 20.33
N ALA A 28 0.04 1.28 20.87
CA ALA A 28 -0.08 1.07 22.31
C ALA A 28 1.25 1.30 23.07
N LEU A 29 2.39 0.98 22.44
CA LEU A 29 3.70 1.11 23.07
C LEU A 29 4.26 2.54 22.97
N LEU A 30 4.26 3.14 21.78
CA LEU A 30 4.90 4.43 21.50
C LEU A 30 3.93 5.62 21.56
N GLY A 31 2.62 5.36 21.44
CA GLY A 31 1.60 6.41 21.33
C GLY A 31 1.74 7.24 20.04
N ALA A 32 1.43 8.53 20.14
CA ALA A 32 1.71 9.55 19.13
C ALA A 32 2.47 10.71 19.80
N GLY A 33 3.58 11.12 19.18
CA GLY A 33 4.45 12.16 19.73
C GLY A 33 5.82 12.17 19.10
N PRO A 34 6.77 12.99 19.59
CA PRO A 34 8.08 13.18 18.95
C PRO A 34 8.90 11.91 18.75
N VAL A 35 8.85 10.96 19.70
CA VAL A 35 9.56 9.67 19.58
C VAL A 35 8.88 8.78 18.54
N ALA A 36 7.56 8.66 18.58
CA ALA A 36 6.80 7.90 17.60
C ALA A 36 6.95 8.49 16.19
N ASP A 37 6.90 9.82 16.07
CA ASP A 37 7.10 10.53 14.80
C ASP A 37 8.49 10.28 14.22
N ALA A 38 9.53 10.36 15.05
CA ALA A 38 10.92 10.08 14.65
C ALA A 38 11.07 8.64 14.13
N PHE A 39 10.56 7.67 14.90
CA PHE A 39 10.54 6.26 14.52
C PHE A 39 9.76 6.04 13.22
N LEU A 40 8.56 6.62 13.08
CA LEU A 40 7.71 6.43 11.91
C LEU A 40 8.28 7.09 10.65
N ALA A 41 8.94 8.23 10.76
CA ALA A 41 9.65 8.85 9.66
C ALA A 41 10.79 7.95 9.14
N ALA A 42 11.60 7.37 10.07
CA ALA A 42 12.63 6.40 9.74
C ALA A 42 12.04 5.12 9.12
N PHE A 43 10.97 4.60 9.69
CA PHE A 43 10.29 3.40 9.24
C PHE A 43 9.67 3.58 7.83
N GLN A 44 9.14 4.77 7.55
CA GLN A 44 8.60 5.12 6.22
C GLN A 44 9.68 5.12 5.15
N LEU A 45 10.89 5.61 5.45
CA LEU A 45 12.04 5.53 4.53
C LEU A 45 12.30 4.07 4.11
N ILE A 46 12.36 3.15 5.07
CA ILE A 46 12.58 1.73 4.80
C ILE A 46 11.42 1.10 4.01
N HIS A 47 10.18 1.46 4.35
CA HIS A 47 9.00 0.97 3.63
C HIS A 47 8.97 1.43 2.17
N VAL A 48 9.28 2.69 1.90
CA VAL A 48 9.34 3.23 0.52
C VAL A 48 10.43 2.53 -0.26
N ALA A 49 11.64 2.43 0.30
CA ALA A 49 12.76 1.76 -0.36
C ALA A 49 12.45 0.27 -0.66
N ARG A 50 11.84 -0.43 0.29
CA ARG A 50 11.40 -1.81 0.09
C ARG A 50 10.36 -1.92 -1.03
N ARG A 51 9.33 -1.07 -1.02
CA ARG A 51 8.27 -1.10 -2.06
C ARG A 51 8.83 -0.87 -3.45
N LEU A 52 9.79 0.06 -3.61
CA LEU A 52 10.49 0.27 -4.87
C LEU A 52 11.14 -1.00 -5.41
N LEU A 53 11.75 -1.80 -4.53
CA LEU A 53 12.40 -3.05 -4.89
C LEU A 53 11.37 -4.18 -5.15
N THR A 54 10.35 -4.31 -4.30
CA THR A 54 9.48 -5.50 -4.28
C THR A 54 8.19 -5.37 -5.10
N GLU A 55 7.63 -4.16 -5.28
CA GLU A 55 6.33 -3.97 -5.93
C GLU A 55 6.39 -4.05 -7.47
N GLY A 56 6.90 -5.16 -7.98
CA GLY A 56 6.56 -5.61 -9.32
C GLY A 56 7.62 -5.46 -10.39
N ALA A 57 8.43 -4.40 -10.44
CA ALA A 57 9.31 -4.16 -11.59
C ALA A 57 10.48 -5.15 -11.67
N LEU A 58 11.09 -5.49 -10.54
CA LEU A 58 12.19 -6.44 -10.51
C LEU A 58 11.70 -7.87 -10.83
N ASN A 59 10.57 -8.28 -10.25
CA ASN A 59 9.93 -9.57 -10.56
C ASN A 59 9.50 -9.67 -12.02
N ALA A 60 8.86 -8.63 -12.54
CA ALA A 60 8.38 -8.57 -13.92
C ALA A 60 9.52 -8.61 -14.94
N ALA A 61 10.71 -8.09 -14.60
CA ALA A 61 11.89 -8.15 -15.45
C ALA A 61 12.66 -9.47 -15.29
N LEU A 62 12.81 -9.96 -14.03
CA LEU A 62 13.65 -11.11 -13.73
C LEU A 62 13.07 -12.44 -14.22
N VAL A 63 11.80 -12.71 -13.94
CA VAL A 63 11.18 -14.01 -14.26
C VAL A 63 11.21 -14.30 -15.77
N PRO A 64 10.79 -13.39 -16.67
CA PRO A 64 10.90 -13.63 -18.11
C PRO A 64 12.35 -13.71 -18.61
N ALA A 65 13.27 -12.94 -18.02
CA ALA A 65 14.68 -13.00 -18.38
C ALA A 65 15.31 -14.35 -17.99
N TYR A 66 14.99 -14.86 -16.80
CA TYR A 66 15.44 -16.15 -16.33
C TYR A 66 14.99 -17.27 -17.26
N TRP A 67 13.71 -17.30 -17.63
CA TRP A 67 13.17 -18.34 -18.50
C TRP A 67 13.72 -18.24 -19.94
N ARG A 68 13.92 -17.05 -20.47
CA ARG A 68 14.59 -16.87 -21.79
C ARG A 68 16.00 -17.46 -21.82
N VAL A 69 16.79 -17.27 -20.74
CA VAL A 69 18.12 -17.86 -20.64
C VAL A 69 18.02 -19.38 -20.47
N HIS A 70 17.06 -19.84 -19.66
CA HIS A 70 16.79 -21.26 -19.45
C HIS A 70 16.47 -21.99 -20.77
N ASP A 71 15.57 -21.41 -21.58
CA ASP A 71 15.12 -22.04 -22.83
C ASP A 71 16.19 -21.98 -23.92
N ARG A 72 17.05 -20.94 -23.91
CA ARG A 72 18.13 -20.80 -24.89
C ARG A 72 19.38 -21.61 -24.55
N ASP A 73 19.82 -21.55 -23.31
CA ASP A 73 21.16 -21.99 -22.88
C ASP A 73 21.12 -23.08 -21.77
N GLY A 74 19.93 -23.46 -21.32
CA GLY A 74 19.70 -24.54 -20.34
C GLY A 74 19.80 -24.12 -18.88
N VAL A 75 19.54 -25.07 -17.98
CA VAL A 75 19.40 -24.90 -16.53
C VAL A 75 20.64 -24.25 -15.87
N VAL A 76 21.85 -24.72 -16.29
CA VAL A 76 23.12 -24.24 -15.70
C VAL A 76 23.36 -22.76 -16.02
N ALA A 77 23.08 -22.35 -17.26
CA ALA A 77 23.21 -20.96 -17.69
C ALA A 77 22.19 -20.05 -16.99
N ALA A 78 20.94 -20.53 -16.82
CA ALA A 78 19.91 -19.82 -16.10
C ALA A 78 20.27 -19.64 -14.61
N ALA A 79 20.78 -20.66 -13.93
CA ALA A 79 21.27 -20.58 -12.56
C ALA A 79 22.44 -19.59 -12.42
N ALA A 80 23.38 -19.60 -13.38
CA ALA A 80 24.49 -18.65 -13.41
C ALA A 80 24.00 -17.21 -13.68
N PHE A 81 22.99 -17.01 -14.53
CA PHE A 81 22.34 -15.71 -14.73
C PHE A 81 21.67 -15.23 -13.43
N ALA A 82 20.88 -16.08 -12.77
CA ALA A 82 20.25 -15.78 -11.50
C ALA A 82 21.28 -15.41 -10.43
N GLY A 83 22.41 -16.13 -10.35
CA GLY A 83 23.52 -15.84 -9.45
C GLY A 83 24.18 -14.47 -9.73
N ARG A 84 24.33 -14.07 -11.01
CA ARG A 84 24.80 -12.73 -11.39
C ARG A 84 23.80 -11.64 -10.98
N VAL A 85 22.50 -11.85 -11.21
CA VAL A 85 21.47 -10.90 -10.78
C VAL A 85 21.48 -10.75 -9.27
N LEU A 86 21.47 -11.85 -8.53
CA LEU A 86 21.50 -11.86 -7.07
C LEU A 86 22.73 -11.12 -6.53
N GLY A 87 23.93 -11.44 -7.03
CA GLY A 87 25.17 -10.81 -6.59
C GLY A 87 25.23 -9.31 -6.93
N THR A 88 24.85 -8.92 -8.15
CA THR A 88 24.91 -7.52 -8.60
C THR A 88 23.85 -6.66 -7.90
N VAL A 89 22.61 -7.15 -7.76
CA VAL A 89 21.56 -6.44 -7.01
C VAL A 89 21.92 -6.31 -5.54
N SER A 90 22.46 -7.37 -4.91
CA SER A 90 22.89 -7.33 -3.51
C SER A 90 23.95 -6.25 -3.28
N LEU A 91 24.99 -6.21 -4.15
CA LEU A 91 26.03 -5.18 -4.06
C LEU A 91 25.45 -3.78 -4.30
N ALA A 92 24.63 -3.60 -5.33
CA ALA A 92 24.06 -2.30 -5.65
C ALA A 92 23.21 -1.75 -4.49
N VAL A 93 22.33 -2.58 -3.91
CA VAL A 93 21.47 -2.17 -2.80
C VAL A 93 22.28 -1.98 -1.51
N PHE A 94 23.34 -2.78 -1.28
CA PHE A 94 24.26 -2.57 -0.17
C PHE A 94 24.99 -1.22 -0.27
N VAL A 95 25.53 -0.89 -1.44
CA VAL A 95 26.19 0.41 -1.69
C VAL A 95 25.20 1.57 -1.47
N VAL A 96 23.97 1.45 -1.98
CA VAL A 96 22.91 2.44 -1.76
C VAL A 96 22.59 2.58 -0.27
N ALA A 97 22.48 1.47 0.47
CA ALA A 97 22.24 1.49 1.91
C ALA A 97 23.37 2.20 2.65
N VAL A 98 24.63 1.91 2.31
CA VAL A 98 25.81 2.59 2.90
C VAL A 98 25.77 4.09 2.60
N LEU A 99 25.52 4.48 1.34
CA LEU A 99 25.41 5.89 0.95
C LEU A 99 24.30 6.62 1.73
N ILE A 100 23.11 6.01 1.83
CA ILE A 100 22.01 6.55 2.63
C ILE A 100 22.44 6.67 4.09
N GLY A 101 23.16 5.68 4.66
CA GLY A 101 23.65 5.69 6.03
C GLY A 101 24.62 6.83 6.32
N VAL A 102 25.55 7.11 5.39
CA VAL A 102 26.49 8.25 5.48
C VAL A 102 25.74 9.58 5.37
N LEU A 103 24.80 9.66 4.41
CA LEU A 103 24.01 10.86 4.15
C LEU A 103 22.74 10.96 5.02
N MET A 104 22.58 10.09 6.05
CA MET A 104 21.36 10.00 6.84
C MET A 104 20.85 11.33 7.39
N PRO A 105 21.72 12.22 7.93
CA PRO A 105 21.23 13.54 8.38
C PRO A 105 20.56 14.34 7.25
N ALA A 106 21.12 14.33 6.04
CA ALA A 106 20.54 15.02 4.89
C ALA A 106 19.26 14.33 4.41
N VAL A 107 19.22 13.01 4.45
CA VAL A 107 18.03 12.23 4.08
C VAL A 107 16.87 12.52 5.03
N ILE A 108 17.10 12.50 6.35
CA ILE A 108 16.07 12.82 7.34
C ILE A 108 15.68 14.29 7.27
N ALA A 109 16.61 15.23 7.03
CA ALA A 109 16.29 16.64 6.82
C ALA A 109 15.38 16.86 5.58
N ALA A 110 15.53 16.06 4.53
CA ALA A 110 14.66 16.12 3.36
C ALA A 110 13.29 15.45 3.58
N LEU A 111 13.24 14.34 4.33
CA LEU A 111 12.02 13.59 4.60
C LEU A 111 11.15 14.22 5.70
N ALA A 112 11.78 14.85 6.67
CA ALA A 112 11.14 15.47 7.83
C ALA A 112 11.83 16.80 8.17
N PRO A 113 11.70 17.83 7.32
CA PRO A 113 12.40 19.09 7.51
C PRO A 113 12.00 19.80 8.82
N GLY A 114 10.80 19.58 9.33
CA GLY A 114 10.35 20.12 10.60
C GLY A 114 11.05 19.56 11.83
N PHE A 115 11.82 18.47 11.69
CA PHE A 115 12.63 17.92 12.81
C PHE A 115 13.97 18.62 12.97
N VAL A 116 14.45 19.36 11.98
CA VAL A 116 15.74 20.03 12.02
C VAL A 116 15.78 21.02 13.21
N GLY A 117 16.79 20.86 14.07
CA GLY A 117 16.90 21.64 15.31
C GLY A 117 16.08 21.12 16.50
N GLN A 118 15.35 20.01 16.34
CA GLN A 118 14.60 19.37 17.42
C GLN A 118 15.23 18.02 17.85
N PRO A 119 14.98 17.55 19.08
CA PRO A 119 15.46 16.24 19.54
C PRO A 119 15.00 15.07 18.65
N ALA A 120 13.82 15.16 18.04
CA ALA A 120 13.28 14.17 17.10
C ALA A 120 14.21 13.91 15.89
N PHE A 121 15.01 14.90 15.50
CA PHE A 121 15.94 14.74 14.38
C PHE A 121 17.02 13.70 14.65
N LEU A 122 17.64 13.75 15.83
CA LEU A 122 18.68 12.79 16.21
C LEU A 122 18.09 11.40 16.46
N LEU A 123 16.89 11.32 17.04
CA LEU A 123 16.17 10.06 17.22
C LEU A 123 15.87 9.41 15.85
N ALA A 124 15.33 10.16 14.90
CA ALA A 124 15.03 9.66 13.56
C ALA A 124 16.29 9.17 12.81
N ILE A 125 17.43 9.85 12.95
CA ILE A 125 18.71 9.41 12.38
C ILE A 125 19.16 8.10 13.02
N GLY A 126 19.08 7.99 14.36
CA GLY A 126 19.43 6.77 15.09
C GLY A 126 18.57 5.58 14.67
N ASP A 127 17.27 5.74 14.68
CA ASP A 127 16.29 4.74 14.24
C ASP A 127 16.54 4.31 12.79
N ALA A 128 16.67 5.26 11.88
CA ALA A 128 16.89 4.98 10.47
C ALA A 128 18.19 4.20 10.22
N ARG A 129 19.28 4.55 10.91
CA ARG A 129 20.57 3.81 10.81
C ARG A 129 20.45 2.38 11.29
N LEU A 130 19.72 2.12 12.37
CA LEU A 130 19.47 0.76 12.88
C LEU A 130 18.57 -0.06 11.94
N MET A 131 17.69 0.59 11.21
CA MET A 131 16.83 -0.06 10.21
C MET A 131 17.55 -0.33 8.87
N LEU A 132 18.64 0.37 8.54
CA LEU A 132 19.33 0.25 7.23
C LEU A 132 19.76 -1.16 6.85
N PRO A 133 20.18 -2.06 7.76
CA PRO A 133 20.50 -3.43 7.40
C PRO A 133 19.33 -4.14 6.68
N TYR A 134 18.08 -3.82 7.05
CA TYR A 134 16.92 -4.34 6.35
C TYR A 134 16.95 -3.98 4.86
N LEU A 135 17.31 -2.75 4.51
CA LEU A 135 17.38 -2.31 3.11
C LEU A 135 18.46 -3.09 2.36
N ALA A 136 19.63 -3.31 2.96
CA ALA A 136 20.69 -4.11 2.35
C ALA A 136 20.23 -5.55 2.03
N PHE A 137 19.42 -6.14 2.89
CA PHE A 137 18.84 -7.48 2.68
C PHE A 137 17.62 -7.49 1.77
N ALA A 138 16.91 -6.38 1.59
CA ALA A 138 15.68 -6.33 0.78
C ALA A 138 15.92 -6.66 -0.70
N GLY A 139 17.07 -6.26 -1.26
CA GLY A 139 17.45 -6.62 -2.64
C GLY A 139 17.57 -8.13 -2.85
N PRO A 140 18.48 -8.82 -2.14
CA PRO A 140 18.60 -10.26 -2.24
C PRO A 140 17.32 -11.02 -1.88
N VAL A 141 16.56 -10.59 -0.88
CA VAL A 141 15.23 -11.15 -0.55
C VAL A 141 14.30 -11.09 -1.75
N THR A 142 14.21 -9.93 -2.43
CA THR A 142 13.34 -9.74 -3.59
C THR A 142 13.75 -10.63 -4.76
N VAL A 143 15.05 -10.72 -5.06
CA VAL A 143 15.56 -11.60 -6.13
C VAL A 143 15.25 -13.07 -5.82
N MET A 144 15.49 -13.51 -4.57
CA MET A 144 15.18 -14.88 -4.15
C MET A 144 13.68 -15.18 -4.22
N MET A 145 12.82 -14.25 -3.81
CA MET A 145 11.37 -14.38 -3.94
C MET A 145 10.94 -14.54 -5.40
N ALA A 146 11.51 -13.75 -6.32
CA ALA A 146 11.22 -13.83 -7.74
C ALA A 146 11.62 -15.20 -8.33
N LEU A 147 12.81 -15.68 -7.99
CA LEU A 147 13.31 -17.00 -8.45
C LEU A 147 12.48 -18.15 -7.87
N LEU A 148 12.12 -18.10 -6.59
CA LEU A 148 11.25 -19.10 -5.96
C LEU A 148 9.86 -19.12 -6.60
N ASN A 149 9.29 -17.95 -6.94
CA ASN A 149 8.03 -17.87 -7.67
C ASN A 149 8.15 -18.45 -9.09
N ALA A 150 9.25 -18.19 -9.78
CA ALA A 150 9.52 -18.81 -11.08
C ALA A 150 9.55 -20.35 -11.00
N HIS A 151 10.04 -20.90 -9.89
CA HIS A 151 10.05 -22.33 -9.60
C HIS A 151 8.79 -22.88 -8.90
N HIS A 152 7.69 -22.13 -8.92
CA HIS A 152 6.40 -22.51 -8.30
C HIS A 152 6.45 -22.77 -6.78
N ARG A 153 7.47 -22.25 -6.07
CA ARG A 153 7.61 -22.36 -4.60
C ARG A 153 6.91 -21.20 -3.87
N PHE A 154 5.64 -20.97 -4.17
CA PHE A 154 4.86 -19.83 -3.71
C PHE A 154 4.66 -19.75 -2.19
N ALA A 155 4.68 -20.88 -1.48
CA ALA A 155 4.47 -20.89 -0.04
C ALA A 155 5.55 -20.08 0.69
N LEU A 156 6.84 -20.29 0.34
CA LEU A 156 7.95 -19.57 0.98
C LEU A 156 7.87 -18.06 0.77
N THR A 157 7.50 -17.65 -0.44
CA THR A 157 7.39 -16.22 -0.78
C THR A 157 6.17 -15.57 -0.13
N ALA A 158 5.05 -16.29 -0.02
CA ALA A 158 3.83 -15.81 0.61
C ALA A 158 3.98 -15.64 2.14
N PHE A 159 4.75 -16.52 2.80
CA PHE A 159 4.96 -16.47 4.25
C PHE A 159 6.19 -15.68 4.68
N SER A 160 7.12 -15.32 3.78
CA SER A 160 8.30 -14.54 4.11
C SER A 160 7.98 -13.19 4.81
N PRO A 161 6.98 -12.39 4.39
CA PRO A 161 6.64 -11.15 5.09
C PRO A 161 6.08 -11.37 6.51
N LEU A 162 5.59 -12.57 6.84
CA LEU A 162 5.12 -12.90 8.19
C LEU A 162 6.25 -12.90 9.20
N LEU A 163 7.45 -13.36 8.84
CA LEU A 163 8.62 -13.34 9.73
C LEU A 163 8.95 -11.93 10.21
N PHE A 164 8.87 -10.95 9.32
CA PHE A 164 9.06 -9.55 9.65
C PHE A 164 8.07 -9.10 10.73
N ASN A 165 6.78 -9.39 10.53
CA ASN A 165 5.75 -9.00 11.48
C ASN A 165 5.86 -9.77 12.80
N ILE A 166 6.16 -11.07 12.77
CA ILE A 166 6.35 -11.89 13.97
C ILE A 166 7.52 -11.34 14.81
N ALA A 167 8.67 -11.08 14.19
CA ALA A 167 9.83 -10.55 14.90
C ALA A 167 9.51 -9.23 15.62
N LEU A 168 8.85 -8.30 14.93
CA LEU A 168 8.44 -7.01 15.50
C LEU A 168 7.39 -7.17 16.60
N ILE A 169 6.35 -7.97 16.38
CA ILE A 169 5.31 -8.23 17.39
C ILE A 169 5.92 -8.83 18.64
N THR A 170 6.86 -9.77 18.50
CA THR A 170 7.53 -10.40 19.65
C THR A 170 8.28 -9.37 20.50
N VAL A 171 9.06 -8.48 19.86
CA VAL A 171 9.80 -7.45 20.58
C VAL A 171 8.87 -6.40 21.18
N ILE A 172 7.85 -5.94 20.44
CA ILE A 172 6.89 -4.96 20.95
C ILE A 172 6.10 -5.56 22.15
N ALA A 173 5.66 -6.81 22.05
CA ALA A 173 4.99 -7.50 23.17
C ALA A 173 5.91 -7.64 24.40
N ALA A 174 7.18 -7.97 24.19
CA ALA A 174 8.16 -8.02 25.29
C ALA A 174 8.35 -6.63 25.93
N LEU A 175 8.39 -5.55 25.14
CA LEU A 175 8.52 -4.18 25.65
C LEU A 175 7.25 -3.69 26.36
N LEU A 176 6.06 -4.18 26.00
CA LEU A 176 4.83 -3.90 26.73
C LEU A 176 4.79 -4.61 28.10
N ILE A 177 5.39 -5.81 28.21
CA ILE A 177 5.52 -6.56 29.47
C ILE A 177 6.65 -6.00 30.34
N PHE A 178 7.78 -5.64 29.74
CA PHE A 178 8.97 -5.08 30.38
C PHE A 178 9.23 -3.66 29.88
N PRO A 179 8.49 -2.66 30.39
CA PRO A 179 8.54 -1.29 29.90
C PRO A 179 9.96 -0.70 29.93
N ARG A 180 10.30 0.02 28.88
CA ARG A 180 11.51 0.81 28.74
C ARG A 180 11.15 2.24 28.40
N GLU A 181 12.11 3.14 28.53
CA GLU A 181 11.95 4.50 28.05
C GLU A 181 11.55 4.49 26.57
N PRO A 182 10.60 5.34 26.13
CA PRO A 182 10.09 5.32 24.75
C PRO A 182 11.17 5.42 23.67
N ALA A 183 12.22 6.22 23.89
CA ALA A 183 13.33 6.33 22.94
C ALA A 183 14.13 5.02 22.83
N VAL A 184 14.38 4.33 23.96
CA VAL A 184 15.05 3.03 23.96
C VAL A 184 14.16 1.96 23.31
N ALA A 185 12.87 2.00 23.57
CA ALA A 185 11.91 1.08 22.93
C ALA A 185 11.91 1.25 21.40
N ALA A 186 11.89 2.50 20.90
CA ALA A 186 11.99 2.80 19.47
C ALA A 186 13.29 2.26 18.86
N LEU A 187 14.45 2.45 19.50
CA LEU A 187 15.72 1.91 19.04
C LEU A 187 15.75 0.38 18.98
N LEU A 188 15.16 -0.31 19.98
CA LEU A 188 15.08 -1.77 19.99
C LEU A 188 14.18 -2.31 18.84
N ILE A 189 13.06 -1.65 18.59
CA ILE A 189 12.19 -1.99 17.45
C ILE A 189 12.93 -1.72 16.14
N SER A 190 13.65 -0.61 16.04
CA SER A 190 14.45 -0.24 14.86
C SER A 190 15.55 -1.25 14.55
N ALA A 191 16.27 -1.72 15.58
CA ALA A 191 17.24 -2.79 15.45
C ALA A 191 16.59 -4.11 14.99
N THR A 192 15.40 -4.41 15.52
CA THR A 192 14.61 -5.59 15.10
C THR A 192 14.20 -5.51 13.64
N VAL A 193 13.83 -4.32 13.14
CA VAL A 193 13.58 -4.11 11.69
C VAL A 193 14.82 -4.49 10.89
N GLY A 194 16.01 -4.03 11.29
CA GLY A 194 17.26 -4.38 10.63
C GLY A 194 17.52 -5.88 10.57
N ILE A 195 17.33 -6.58 11.69
CA ILE A 195 17.54 -8.03 11.83
C ILE A 195 16.49 -8.83 11.05
N ALA A 196 15.25 -8.35 10.96
CA ALA A 196 14.17 -9.05 10.26
C ALA A 196 14.47 -9.29 8.78
N GLY A 197 15.22 -8.40 8.13
CA GLY A 197 15.69 -8.60 6.75
C GLY A 197 16.64 -9.80 6.62
N LEU A 198 17.56 -9.96 7.58
CA LEU A 198 18.45 -11.11 7.63
C LEU A 198 17.69 -12.42 7.86
N LEU A 199 16.71 -12.43 8.76
CA LEU A 199 15.86 -13.59 9.02
C LEU A 199 15.09 -14.03 7.75
N GLN A 200 14.54 -13.06 7.01
CA GLN A 200 13.86 -13.34 5.74
C GLN A 200 14.83 -13.94 4.71
N LEU A 201 16.02 -13.33 4.54
CA LEU A 201 17.02 -13.82 3.60
C LEU A 201 17.48 -15.23 3.95
N THR A 202 17.77 -15.50 5.23
CA THR A 202 18.20 -16.81 5.71
C THR A 202 17.15 -17.88 5.41
N MET A 203 15.87 -17.62 5.73
CA MET A 203 14.78 -18.55 5.44
C MET A 203 14.67 -18.88 3.94
N LEU A 204 14.78 -17.87 3.07
CA LEU A 204 14.69 -18.06 1.63
C LEU A 204 15.93 -18.78 1.08
N ALA A 205 17.13 -18.45 1.56
CA ALA A 205 18.39 -19.04 1.14
C ALA A 205 18.49 -20.54 1.52
N MET A 206 18.03 -20.93 2.72
CA MET A 206 18.03 -22.34 3.16
C MET A 206 17.20 -23.25 2.24
N ARG A 207 16.20 -22.71 1.55
CA ARG A 207 15.27 -23.48 0.70
C ARG A 207 15.42 -23.21 -0.80
N GLY A 208 16.20 -22.21 -1.19
CA GLY A 208 16.32 -21.76 -2.58
C GLY A 208 17.74 -21.40 -3.01
N GLY A 209 18.74 -21.58 -2.14
CA GLY A 209 20.12 -21.17 -2.41
C GLY A 209 20.77 -21.85 -3.63
N ASP A 210 20.27 -23.00 -4.06
CA ASP A 210 20.79 -23.71 -5.23
C ASP A 210 20.32 -23.14 -6.58
N ILE A 211 19.23 -22.35 -6.58
CA ILE A 211 18.64 -21.79 -7.80
C ILE A 211 19.53 -20.68 -8.41
N ALA A 212 20.39 -20.05 -7.62
CA ALA A 212 21.19 -18.89 -8.00
C ALA A 212 22.68 -19.12 -7.73
N LYS A 213 23.29 -20.11 -8.38
CA LYS A 213 24.71 -20.45 -8.22
C LYS A 213 25.41 -20.54 -9.59
N PRO A 214 26.70 -20.14 -9.69
CA PRO A 214 27.51 -19.49 -8.65
C PRO A 214 27.13 -18.00 -8.46
N LEU A 215 27.26 -17.51 -7.24
CA LEU A 215 27.10 -16.08 -6.95
C LEU A 215 28.24 -15.29 -7.58
N ARG A 216 27.95 -14.37 -8.48
CA ARG A 216 28.95 -13.54 -9.16
C ARG A 216 28.46 -12.13 -9.34
N ILE A 217 29.37 -11.18 -9.23
CA ILE A 217 29.11 -9.78 -9.56
C ILE A 217 29.70 -9.53 -10.94
N LYS A 218 28.84 -9.35 -11.94
CA LYS A 218 29.26 -9.07 -13.30
C LYS A 218 28.22 -8.20 -14.02
N PHE A 219 28.71 -7.14 -14.67
CA PHE A 219 27.87 -6.18 -15.38
C PHE A 219 28.05 -6.34 -16.91
N ASP A 220 27.60 -7.49 -17.41
CA ASP A 220 27.66 -7.82 -18.84
C ASP A 220 26.46 -7.24 -19.64
N ARG A 221 26.40 -7.59 -20.92
CA ARG A 221 25.33 -7.11 -21.82
C ARG A 221 23.93 -7.57 -21.37
N GLU A 222 23.82 -8.78 -20.85
CA GLU A 222 22.54 -9.32 -20.34
C GLU A 222 22.08 -8.58 -19.09
N MET A 223 23.00 -8.27 -18.17
CA MET A 223 22.71 -7.49 -16.97
C MET A 223 22.33 -6.04 -17.31
N ARG A 224 22.98 -5.41 -18.29
CA ARG A 224 22.58 -4.07 -18.78
C ARG A 224 21.17 -4.09 -19.35
N GLY A 225 20.80 -5.10 -20.13
CA GLY A 225 19.44 -5.28 -20.64
C GLY A 225 18.41 -5.48 -19.52
N PHE A 226 18.74 -6.27 -18.52
CA PHE A 226 17.90 -6.49 -17.35
C PHE A 226 17.66 -5.19 -16.57
N PHE A 227 18.72 -4.45 -16.19
CA PHE A 227 18.58 -3.19 -15.47
C PHE A 227 17.91 -2.10 -16.31
N GLY A 228 18.16 -2.08 -17.64
CA GLY A 228 17.48 -1.18 -18.56
C GLY A 228 15.97 -1.33 -18.58
N SER A 229 15.46 -2.53 -18.28
CA SER A 229 14.01 -2.81 -18.15
C SER A 229 13.51 -2.63 -16.72
N ALA A 230 14.30 -3.02 -15.71
CA ALA A 230 13.88 -3.02 -14.31
C ALA A 230 13.82 -1.60 -13.72
N ILE A 231 14.84 -0.75 -13.95
CA ILE A 231 14.93 0.58 -13.33
C ILE A 231 13.77 1.51 -13.74
N PRO A 232 13.42 1.67 -15.03
CA PRO A 232 12.27 2.50 -15.40
C PRO A 232 10.96 2.01 -14.77
N GLY A 233 10.76 0.70 -14.70
CA GLY A 233 9.60 0.10 -14.03
C GLY A 233 9.56 0.39 -12.52
N MET A 234 10.71 0.35 -11.85
CA MET A 234 10.82 0.71 -10.43
C MET A 234 10.46 2.19 -10.20
N ILE A 235 10.96 3.09 -11.03
CA ILE A 235 10.66 4.53 -10.95
C ILE A 235 9.18 4.79 -11.21
N ALA A 236 8.59 4.13 -12.21
CA ALA A 236 7.16 4.27 -12.51
C ALA A 236 6.25 3.80 -11.37
N SER A 237 6.68 2.76 -10.62
CA SER A 237 5.93 2.26 -9.45
C SER A 237 6.12 3.08 -8.17
N ALA A 238 7.11 3.99 -8.13
CA ALA A 238 7.40 4.86 -6.98
C ALA A 238 6.33 5.91 -6.68
N SER A 239 5.54 6.24 -7.66
CA SER A 239 4.57 7.33 -7.72
C SER A 239 3.68 7.52 -6.47
N PRO A 240 2.96 6.48 -5.98
CA PRO A 240 2.09 6.62 -4.81
C PRO A 240 2.87 6.88 -3.51
N GLN A 241 4.11 6.41 -3.46
CA GLN A 241 4.96 6.53 -2.27
C GLN A 241 5.45 7.98 -2.09
N LEU A 242 5.72 8.67 -3.19
CA LEU A 242 6.20 10.05 -3.17
C LEU A 242 5.16 11.02 -2.60
N MET A 243 3.87 10.79 -2.83
CA MET A 243 2.80 11.62 -2.25
C MET A 243 2.78 11.52 -0.72
N ILE A 244 2.91 10.29 -0.19
CA ILE A 244 2.92 10.06 1.26
C ILE A 244 4.16 10.67 1.89
N VAL A 245 5.32 10.55 1.24
CA VAL A 245 6.59 11.16 1.68
C VAL A 245 6.49 12.69 1.69
N GLY A 246 5.97 13.29 0.60
CA GLY A 246 5.79 14.74 0.54
C GLY A 246 4.85 15.27 1.61
N ALA A 247 3.77 14.55 1.90
CA ALA A 247 2.84 14.89 2.97
C ALA A 247 3.46 14.73 4.37
N ALA A 248 4.24 13.67 4.59
CA ALA A 248 4.97 13.46 5.83
C ALA A 248 6.01 14.57 6.08
N ALA A 249 6.65 15.07 5.02
CA ALA A 249 7.57 16.20 5.12
C ALA A 249 6.87 17.47 5.66
N VAL A 250 5.65 17.76 5.19
CA VAL A 250 4.84 18.86 5.73
C VAL A 250 4.38 18.56 7.16
N ALA A 251 3.96 17.32 7.43
CA ALA A 251 3.50 16.87 8.75
C ALA A 251 4.58 16.96 9.82
N SER A 252 5.85 16.83 9.45
CA SER A 252 6.98 16.89 10.38
C SER A 252 7.10 18.23 11.14
N ALA A 253 6.47 19.28 10.66
CA ALA A 253 6.43 20.59 11.33
C ALA A 253 5.53 20.60 12.58
N SER A 254 4.67 19.60 12.78
CA SER A 254 3.76 19.51 13.91
C SER A 254 3.96 18.25 14.72
N PRO A 255 4.05 18.32 16.05
CA PRO A 255 4.19 17.15 16.92
C PRO A 255 3.02 16.17 16.73
N ALA A 256 3.31 14.88 16.76
CA ALA A 256 2.37 13.77 16.59
C ALA A 256 1.71 13.65 15.19
N ALA A 257 1.96 14.59 14.30
CA ALA A 257 1.30 14.66 13.01
C ALA A 257 1.67 13.51 12.07
N ILE A 258 2.94 13.09 12.07
CA ILE A 258 3.40 11.92 11.29
C ILE A 258 2.73 10.65 11.82
N SER A 259 2.61 10.50 13.14
CA SER A 259 1.97 9.35 13.78
C SER A 259 0.49 9.27 13.41
N TRP A 260 -0.27 10.35 13.57
CA TRP A 260 -1.69 10.37 13.22
C TRP A 260 -1.93 10.10 11.74
N LEU A 261 -1.08 10.68 10.86
CA LEU A 261 -1.15 10.43 9.42
C LEU A 261 -0.84 8.97 9.08
N TYR A 262 0.17 8.38 9.73
CA TYR A 262 0.57 6.99 9.52
C TYR A 262 -0.56 6.01 9.90
N PHE A 263 -1.13 6.14 11.11
CA PHE A 263 -2.19 5.25 11.58
C PHE A 263 -3.50 5.44 10.79
N ALA A 264 -3.85 6.66 10.40
CA ALA A 264 -4.98 6.91 9.52
C ALA A 264 -4.78 6.30 8.13
N ASN A 265 -3.60 6.49 7.52
CA ASN A 265 -3.29 5.91 6.21
C ASN A 265 -3.30 4.38 6.24
N ARG A 266 -2.94 3.76 7.37
CA ARG A 266 -2.99 2.31 7.53
C ARG A 266 -4.40 1.75 7.35
N LEU A 267 -5.42 2.48 7.79
CA LEU A 267 -6.83 2.10 7.61
C LEU A 267 -7.28 2.27 6.14
N ILE A 268 -6.80 3.30 5.46
CA ILE A 268 -7.04 3.50 4.01
C ILE A 268 -6.41 2.38 3.17
N GLU A 269 -5.27 1.85 3.57
CA GLU A 269 -4.59 0.77 2.84
C GLU A 269 -5.39 -0.54 2.79
N LEU A 270 -6.32 -0.77 3.73
CA LEU A 270 -7.14 -1.98 3.75
C LEU A 270 -8.10 -2.06 2.53
N PRO A 271 -9.04 -1.11 2.34
CA PRO A 271 -9.90 -1.13 1.16
C PRO A 271 -9.11 -0.93 -0.14
N LEU A 272 -8.08 -0.08 -0.13
CA LEU A 272 -7.23 0.14 -1.31
C LEU A 272 -6.52 -1.14 -1.75
N GLY A 273 -6.16 -2.01 -0.80
CA GLY A 273 -5.55 -3.30 -1.07
C GLY A 273 -6.52 -4.31 -1.67
N ILE A 274 -7.76 -4.36 -1.17
CA ILE A 274 -8.82 -5.25 -1.70
C ILE A 274 -9.14 -4.85 -3.14
N VAL A 275 -9.39 -3.57 -3.37
CA VAL A 275 -9.69 -3.04 -4.71
C VAL A 275 -8.49 -3.23 -5.64
N GLY A 276 -7.27 -3.00 -5.16
CA GLY A 276 -6.04 -3.20 -5.95
C GLY A 276 -5.87 -4.63 -6.46
N VAL A 277 -6.21 -5.63 -5.65
CA VAL A 277 -6.19 -7.04 -6.06
C VAL A 277 -7.26 -7.29 -7.14
N ALA A 278 -8.50 -6.85 -6.92
CA ALA A 278 -9.57 -7.01 -7.89
C ALA A 278 -9.23 -6.36 -9.25
N MET A 279 -8.67 -5.14 -9.22
CA MET A 279 -8.24 -4.44 -10.44
C MET A 279 -7.08 -5.15 -11.14
N GLY A 280 -6.06 -5.58 -10.39
CA GLY A 280 -4.87 -6.25 -10.94
C GLY A 280 -5.18 -7.62 -11.57
N THR A 281 -6.08 -8.38 -10.97
CA THR A 281 -6.41 -9.74 -11.43
C THR A 281 -7.42 -9.78 -12.58
N VAL A 282 -8.35 -8.85 -12.63
CA VAL A 282 -9.46 -8.86 -13.61
C VAL A 282 -9.25 -7.77 -14.67
N LEU A 283 -9.11 -6.52 -14.24
CA LEU A 283 -9.16 -5.38 -15.15
C LEU A 283 -7.90 -5.23 -16.00
N VAL A 284 -6.71 -5.40 -15.42
CA VAL A 284 -5.44 -5.19 -16.16
C VAL A 284 -5.29 -6.17 -17.33
N PRO A 285 -5.54 -7.49 -17.18
CA PRO A 285 -5.55 -8.42 -18.31
C PRO A 285 -6.62 -8.08 -19.36
N GLU A 286 -7.83 -7.68 -18.94
CA GLU A 286 -8.92 -7.28 -19.84
C GLU A 286 -8.54 -6.04 -20.65
N LEU A 287 -8.01 -5.00 -20.01
CA LEU A 287 -7.52 -3.79 -20.68
C LEU A 287 -6.39 -4.09 -21.67
N THR A 288 -5.45 -4.96 -21.29
CA THR A 288 -4.30 -5.31 -22.13
C THR A 288 -4.74 -6.07 -23.38
N ARG A 289 -5.72 -6.96 -23.28
CA ARG A 289 -6.30 -7.66 -24.43
C ARG A 289 -7.09 -6.67 -25.31
N ALA A 290 -7.98 -5.91 -24.71
CA ALA A 290 -8.82 -4.94 -25.41
C ALA A 290 -8.01 -3.84 -26.12
N ALA A 291 -6.86 -3.45 -25.60
CA ALA A 291 -5.97 -2.49 -26.24
C ALA A 291 -5.36 -3.01 -27.56
N ARG A 292 -5.31 -4.34 -27.76
CA ARG A 292 -4.85 -4.98 -28.99
C ARG A 292 -5.98 -5.14 -30.03
N ASP A 293 -7.23 -5.24 -29.55
CA ASP A 293 -8.36 -5.51 -30.42
C ASP A 293 -8.83 -4.24 -31.14
N ASN A 294 -9.46 -3.32 -30.41
CA ASN A 294 -9.91 -2.04 -30.96
C ASN A 294 -10.25 -1.02 -29.85
N ASN A 295 -10.45 0.24 -30.25
CA ASN A 295 -10.75 1.32 -29.32
C ASN A 295 -12.11 1.13 -28.59
N ALA A 296 -13.11 0.52 -29.21
CA ALA A 296 -14.41 0.31 -28.60
C ALA A 296 -14.36 -0.74 -27.48
N ALA A 297 -13.68 -1.88 -27.71
CA ALA A 297 -13.44 -2.90 -26.68
C ALA A 297 -12.64 -2.32 -25.50
N PHE A 298 -11.63 -1.50 -25.79
CA PHE A 298 -10.84 -0.81 -24.77
C PHE A 298 -11.69 0.16 -23.94
N ALA A 299 -12.53 0.99 -24.58
CA ALA A 299 -13.42 1.91 -23.90
C ALA A 299 -14.43 1.16 -23.00
N GLN A 300 -14.93 0.02 -23.46
CA GLN A 300 -15.84 -0.81 -22.68
C GLN A 300 -15.14 -1.43 -21.45
N ALA A 301 -13.93 -1.99 -21.61
CA ALA A 301 -13.16 -2.52 -20.51
C ALA A 301 -12.81 -1.43 -19.47
N ALA A 302 -12.41 -0.24 -19.93
CA ALA A 302 -12.15 0.90 -19.06
C ALA A 302 -13.41 1.36 -18.32
N SER A 303 -14.57 1.41 -18.98
CA SER A 303 -15.86 1.77 -18.36
C SER A 303 -16.24 0.79 -17.23
N ARG A 304 -16.05 -0.52 -17.44
CA ARG A 304 -16.23 -1.53 -16.38
C ARG A 304 -15.26 -1.31 -15.23
N GLY A 305 -14.01 -0.95 -15.52
CA GLY A 305 -13.03 -0.59 -14.52
C GLY A 305 -13.46 0.60 -13.67
N PHE A 306 -14.04 1.64 -14.26
CA PHE A 306 -14.61 2.79 -13.54
C PHE A 306 -15.77 2.38 -12.63
N GLU A 307 -16.71 1.56 -13.14
CA GLU A 307 -17.85 1.08 -12.36
C GLU A 307 -17.36 0.29 -11.13
N LEU A 308 -16.41 -0.63 -11.30
CA LEU A 308 -15.84 -1.41 -10.21
C LEU A 308 -15.06 -0.52 -9.23
N ALA A 309 -14.26 0.41 -9.75
CA ALA A 309 -13.46 1.32 -8.93
C ALA A 309 -14.34 2.17 -8.01
N ILE A 310 -15.33 2.87 -8.57
CA ILE A 310 -16.24 3.71 -7.80
C ILE A 310 -17.17 2.85 -6.94
N GLY A 311 -17.64 1.72 -7.47
CA GLY A 311 -18.53 0.81 -6.76
C GLY A 311 -17.95 0.21 -5.50
N LEU A 312 -16.64 0.01 -5.45
CA LEU A 312 -15.95 -0.49 -4.26
C LEU A 312 -15.38 0.64 -3.37
N ALA A 313 -14.85 1.68 -4.00
CA ALA A 313 -14.15 2.74 -3.24
C ALA A 313 -15.10 3.70 -2.54
N LEU A 314 -16.22 4.06 -3.16
CA LEU A 314 -17.13 5.06 -2.61
C LEU A 314 -17.82 4.60 -1.32
N PRO A 315 -18.44 3.39 -1.24
CA PRO A 315 -19.01 2.91 0.01
C PRO A 315 -17.94 2.71 1.09
N ALA A 316 -16.73 2.25 0.73
CA ALA A 316 -15.62 2.11 1.67
C ALA A 316 -15.17 3.49 2.22
N ALA A 317 -15.09 4.51 1.36
CA ALA A 317 -14.77 5.87 1.78
C ALA A 317 -15.81 6.42 2.77
N LEU A 318 -17.09 6.33 2.43
CA LEU A 318 -18.19 6.77 3.30
C LEU A 318 -18.21 6.01 4.63
N GLY A 319 -18.01 4.68 4.60
CA GLY A 319 -17.90 3.86 5.80
C GLY A 319 -16.75 4.31 6.70
N LEU A 320 -15.55 4.51 6.14
CA LEU A 320 -14.39 5.00 6.89
C LEU A 320 -14.59 6.41 7.43
N MET A 321 -15.25 7.30 6.69
CA MET A 321 -15.54 8.66 7.16
C MET A 321 -16.48 8.66 8.36
N LEU A 322 -17.57 7.90 8.27
CA LEU A 322 -18.64 7.91 9.27
C LEU A 322 -18.28 7.09 10.52
N LEU A 323 -17.48 6.04 10.34
CA LEU A 323 -17.04 5.15 11.42
C LEU A 323 -15.59 5.42 11.85
N SER A 324 -14.98 6.54 11.41
CA SER A 324 -13.57 6.86 11.68
C SER A 324 -13.24 6.83 13.17
N GLU A 325 -14.00 7.50 14.01
CA GLU A 325 -13.74 7.59 15.43
C GLU A 325 -13.88 6.25 16.15
N PRO A 326 -15.01 5.50 16.04
CA PRO A 326 -15.11 4.21 16.70
C PRO A 326 -14.11 3.17 16.17
N ILE A 327 -13.74 3.22 14.89
CA ILE A 327 -12.69 2.35 14.33
C ILE A 327 -11.33 2.66 14.97
N VAL A 328 -10.93 3.93 14.98
CA VAL A 328 -9.62 4.35 15.51
C VAL A 328 -9.55 4.06 17.02
N ARG A 329 -10.59 4.38 17.77
CA ARG A 329 -10.64 4.11 19.22
C ARG A 329 -10.53 2.62 19.53
N LEU A 330 -11.31 1.79 18.83
CA LEU A 330 -11.28 0.35 19.04
C LEU A 330 -9.90 -0.25 18.76
N LEU A 331 -9.21 0.24 17.73
CA LEU A 331 -7.99 -0.37 17.21
C LEU A 331 -6.71 0.18 17.83
N PHE A 332 -6.66 1.48 18.16
CA PHE A 332 -5.43 2.15 18.55
C PHE A 332 -5.48 2.77 19.96
N GLU A 333 -6.65 3.09 20.53
CA GLU A 333 -6.76 3.73 21.84
C GLU A 333 -6.42 2.77 22.98
N HIS A 334 -5.11 2.46 23.08
CA HIS A 334 -4.56 1.54 24.07
C HIS A 334 -3.18 2.04 24.53
N GLY A 335 -2.84 1.78 25.80
CA GLY A 335 -1.53 2.08 26.34
C GLY A 335 -1.17 3.57 26.22
N ALA A 336 -0.10 3.87 25.48
CA ALA A 336 0.39 5.23 25.27
C ALA A 336 -0.43 6.06 24.26
N PHE A 337 -1.31 5.43 23.47
CA PHE A 337 -2.15 6.15 22.48
C PHE A 337 -3.41 6.69 23.14
N THR A 338 -3.49 8.00 23.27
CA THR A 338 -4.51 8.70 24.05
C THR A 338 -5.83 8.92 23.30
N VAL A 339 -6.87 9.35 24.03
CA VAL A 339 -8.16 9.79 23.46
C VAL A 339 -7.97 10.97 22.50
N ALA A 340 -7.03 11.89 22.80
CA ALA A 340 -6.72 13.03 21.94
C ALA A 340 -6.10 12.56 20.61
N ASP A 341 -5.20 11.56 20.68
CA ASP A 341 -4.60 10.95 19.49
C ASP A 341 -5.65 10.24 18.63
N SER A 342 -6.59 9.56 19.28
CA SER A 342 -7.70 8.87 18.60
C SER A 342 -8.56 9.86 17.81
N ARG A 343 -8.92 10.99 18.41
CA ARG A 343 -9.70 12.05 17.73
C ARG A 343 -8.94 12.67 16.57
N ALA A 344 -7.66 13.00 16.77
CA ALA A 344 -6.83 13.59 15.72
C ALA A 344 -6.63 12.60 14.55
N THR A 345 -6.39 11.31 14.86
CA THR A 345 -6.27 10.26 13.85
C THR A 345 -7.58 10.01 13.11
N ALA A 346 -8.73 10.02 13.79
CA ALA A 346 -10.04 9.87 13.18
C ALA A 346 -10.39 11.04 12.25
N GLN A 347 -10.09 12.27 12.64
CA GLN A 347 -10.24 13.44 11.76
C GLN A 347 -9.34 13.32 10.54
N THR A 348 -8.09 12.93 10.73
CA THR A 348 -7.14 12.67 9.63
C THR A 348 -7.68 11.59 8.68
N LEU A 349 -8.20 10.49 9.22
CA LEU A 349 -8.81 9.40 8.44
C LEU A 349 -10.00 9.88 7.61
N THR A 350 -10.87 10.71 8.19
CA THR A 350 -12.04 11.27 7.50
C THR A 350 -11.64 12.01 6.23
N TRP A 351 -10.62 12.89 6.33
CA TRP A 351 -10.13 13.63 5.17
C TRP A 351 -9.38 12.75 4.15
N LEU A 352 -8.57 11.81 4.62
CA LEU A 352 -7.91 10.85 3.72
C LEU A 352 -8.91 9.98 2.95
N ALA A 353 -10.01 9.58 3.60
CA ALA A 353 -11.03 8.74 2.99
C ALA A 353 -11.72 9.41 1.80
N LEU A 354 -11.81 10.76 1.78
CA LEU A 354 -12.28 11.51 0.60
C LEU A 354 -11.39 11.29 -0.63
N GLY A 355 -10.10 11.01 -0.43
CA GLY A 355 -9.16 10.71 -1.50
C GLY A 355 -9.20 9.25 -1.99
N LEU A 356 -9.84 8.34 -1.25
CA LEU A 356 -9.84 6.91 -1.58
C LEU A 356 -10.39 6.60 -2.98
N PRO A 357 -11.54 7.16 -3.42
CA PRO A 357 -12.03 6.92 -4.78
C PRO A 357 -11.04 7.42 -5.85
N ALA A 358 -10.38 8.55 -5.63
CA ALA A 358 -9.38 9.08 -6.55
C ALA A 358 -8.14 8.19 -6.66
N HIS A 359 -7.65 7.65 -5.54
CA HIS A 359 -6.55 6.68 -5.55
C HIS A 359 -6.91 5.41 -6.31
N VAL A 360 -8.15 4.92 -6.17
CA VAL A 360 -8.63 3.74 -6.90
C VAL A 360 -8.78 4.05 -8.39
N LEU A 361 -9.31 5.21 -8.75
CA LEU A 361 -9.40 5.64 -10.15
C LEU A 361 -8.02 5.74 -10.81
N THR A 362 -7.03 6.28 -10.11
CA THR A 362 -5.64 6.32 -10.60
C THR A 362 -5.10 4.91 -10.86
N LYS A 363 -5.35 3.95 -9.95
CA LYS A 363 -4.96 2.54 -10.11
C LYS A 363 -5.69 1.84 -11.27
N THR A 364 -6.85 2.33 -11.67
CA THR A 364 -7.63 1.82 -12.81
C THR A 364 -7.14 2.43 -14.13
N LEU A 365 -6.85 3.74 -14.13
CA LEU A 365 -6.47 4.49 -15.33
C LEU A 365 -5.01 4.27 -15.73
N ALA A 366 -4.07 4.26 -14.78
CA ALA A 366 -2.65 4.15 -15.10
C ALA A 366 -2.31 2.89 -15.93
N PRO A 367 -2.83 1.67 -15.62
CA PRO A 367 -2.64 0.51 -16.47
C PRO A 367 -3.16 0.66 -17.90
N ALA A 368 -4.21 1.46 -18.12
CA ALA A 368 -4.73 1.72 -19.46
C ALA A 368 -3.70 2.47 -20.34
N PHE A 369 -2.97 3.41 -19.75
CA PHE A 369 -1.86 4.10 -20.44
C PHE A 369 -0.68 3.15 -20.66
N PHE A 370 -0.31 2.34 -19.66
CA PHE A 370 0.78 1.37 -19.79
C PHE A 370 0.51 0.32 -20.87
N ALA A 371 -0.74 -0.15 -21.00
CA ALA A 371 -1.14 -1.09 -22.05
C ALA A 371 -0.93 -0.52 -23.46
N ARG A 372 -0.90 0.79 -23.61
CA ARG A 372 -0.63 1.51 -24.87
C ARG A 372 0.79 2.08 -24.97
N GLY A 373 1.68 1.69 -24.07
CA GLY A 373 3.08 2.12 -24.04
C GLY A 373 3.32 3.55 -23.57
N ASP A 374 2.28 4.25 -23.08
CA ASP A 374 2.41 5.61 -22.54
C ASP A 374 2.71 5.55 -21.03
N THR A 375 3.98 5.64 -20.68
CA THR A 375 4.43 5.76 -19.28
C THR A 375 4.59 7.21 -18.83
N ARG A 376 4.67 8.16 -19.78
CA ARG A 376 4.91 9.58 -19.50
C ARG A 376 3.69 10.25 -18.87
N THR A 377 2.51 9.99 -19.39
CA THR A 377 1.27 10.62 -18.90
C THR A 377 0.98 10.27 -17.43
N PRO A 378 1.01 9.00 -16.99
CA PRO A 378 0.88 8.67 -15.56
C PRO A 378 1.96 9.30 -14.69
N MET A 379 3.20 9.37 -15.17
CA MET A 379 4.29 10.01 -14.43
C MET A 379 4.03 11.51 -14.23
N LEU A 380 3.65 12.24 -15.28
CA LEU A 380 3.35 13.68 -15.20
C LEU A 380 2.13 13.95 -14.31
N ALA A 381 1.08 13.14 -14.42
CA ALA A 381 -0.09 13.24 -13.54
C ALA A 381 0.28 13.05 -12.07
N THR A 382 1.22 12.15 -11.78
CA THR A 382 1.71 11.94 -10.41
C THR A 382 2.54 13.11 -9.89
N ILE A 383 3.43 13.66 -10.72
CA ILE A 383 4.21 14.84 -10.33
C ILE A 383 3.27 16.02 -10.05
N ALA A 384 2.25 16.23 -10.89
CA ALA A 384 1.24 17.25 -10.65
C ALA A 384 0.42 16.98 -9.38
N ALA A 385 0.03 15.72 -9.14
CA ALA A 385 -0.64 15.32 -7.91
C ALA A 385 0.21 15.57 -6.66
N LEU A 386 1.51 15.26 -6.71
CA LEU A 386 2.45 15.54 -5.63
C LEU A 386 2.57 17.05 -5.38
N GLY A 387 2.75 17.85 -6.43
CA GLY A 387 2.80 19.31 -6.31
C GLY A 387 1.52 19.88 -5.70
N ALA A 388 0.35 19.41 -6.16
CA ALA A 388 -0.95 19.80 -5.63
C ALA A 388 -1.12 19.37 -4.15
N THR A 389 -0.66 18.17 -3.79
CA THR A 389 -0.66 17.68 -2.39
C THR A 389 0.15 18.60 -1.50
N ILE A 390 1.39 18.91 -1.86
CA ILE A 390 2.29 19.74 -1.07
C ILE A 390 1.71 21.16 -0.95
N ALA A 391 1.28 21.76 -2.06
CA ALA A 391 0.72 23.12 -2.07
C ALA A 391 -0.54 23.22 -1.20
N ALA A 392 -1.47 22.27 -1.34
CA ALA A 392 -2.69 22.26 -0.53
C ALA A 392 -2.41 21.93 0.94
N ALA A 393 -1.48 21.01 1.23
CA ALA A 393 -1.08 20.70 2.60
C ALA A 393 -0.47 21.91 3.30
N LEU A 394 0.43 22.64 2.65
CA LEU A 394 1.03 23.86 3.19
C LEU A 394 -0.02 24.97 3.40
N ALA A 395 -0.95 25.15 2.46
CA ALA A 395 -2.00 26.15 2.57
C ALA A 395 -2.99 25.85 3.70
N LEU A 396 -3.38 24.57 3.87
CA LEU A 396 -4.41 24.16 4.82
C LEU A 396 -3.85 23.80 6.20
N HIS A 397 -2.56 23.52 6.32
CA HIS A 397 -1.92 23.13 7.58
C HIS A 397 -2.07 24.20 8.67
N HIS A 398 -1.87 25.48 8.34
CA HIS A 398 -1.96 26.57 9.30
C HIS A 398 -3.35 26.73 9.92
N ALA A 399 -4.43 26.45 9.16
CA ALA A 399 -5.80 26.61 9.63
C ALA A 399 -6.38 25.33 10.28
N HIS A 400 -5.96 24.14 9.79
CA HIS A 400 -6.60 22.87 10.13
C HIS A 400 -5.63 21.81 10.65
N GLY A 401 -4.35 22.16 10.87
CA GLY A 401 -3.34 21.22 11.37
C GLY A 401 -3.20 19.99 10.46
N VAL A 402 -3.15 18.82 11.08
CA VAL A 402 -2.99 17.53 10.36
C VAL A 402 -4.18 17.18 9.46
N ALA A 403 -5.39 17.56 9.85
CA ALA A 403 -6.58 17.39 9.02
C ALA A 403 -6.44 18.16 7.69
N GLY A 404 -5.82 19.35 7.70
CA GLY A 404 -5.49 20.10 6.49
C GLY A 404 -4.47 19.39 5.60
N ILE A 405 -3.47 18.73 6.20
CA ILE A 405 -2.50 17.92 5.43
C ILE A 405 -3.21 16.73 4.77
N ALA A 406 -4.07 16.04 5.51
CA ALA A 406 -4.87 14.93 4.99
C ALA A 406 -5.81 15.36 3.84
N ALA A 407 -6.45 16.54 3.98
CA ALA A 407 -7.24 17.16 2.92
C ALA A 407 -6.39 17.47 1.68
N GLY A 408 -5.15 17.96 1.88
CA GLY A 408 -4.17 18.16 0.81
C GLY A 408 -3.83 16.90 0.05
N ILE A 409 -3.66 15.77 0.75
CA ILE A 409 -3.43 14.45 0.12
C ILE A 409 -4.64 14.04 -0.72
N ALA A 410 -5.86 14.18 -0.17
CA ALA A 410 -7.08 13.87 -0.89
C ALA A 410 -7.24 14.75 -2.14
N PHE A 411 -6.97 16.05 -2.02
CA PHE A 411 -7.00 17.00 -3.13
C PHE A 411 -6.00 16.62 -4.24
N GLY A 412 -4.73 16.35 -3.88
CA GLY A 412 -3.73 15.90 -4.84
C GLY A 412 -4.10 14.60 -5.53
N ALA A 413 -4.68 13.63 -4.81
CA ALA A 413 -5.18 12.39 -5.40
C ALA A 413 -6.26 12.67 -6.47
N TRP A 414 -7.20 13.57 -6.20
CA TRP A 414 -8.22 13.99 -7.16
C TRP A 414 -7.63 14.72 -8.36
N VAL A 415 -6.64 15.61 -8.16
CA VAL A 415 -5.92 16.25 -9.27
C VAL A 415 -5.28 15.21 -10.18
N GLY A 416 -4.58 14.23 -9.62
CA GLY A 416 -3.95 13.14 -10.40
C GLY A 416 -4.98 12.30 -11.17
N ALA A 417 -6.07 11.89 -10.51
CA ALA A 417 -7.13 11.10 -11.14
C ALA A 417 -7.83 11.87 -12.27
N LEU A 418 -8.14 13.15 -12.07
CA LEU A 418 -8.77 14.02 -13.06
C LEU A 418 -7.85 14.26 -14.26
N LEU A 419 -6.56 14.52 -14.04
CA LEU A 419 -5.60 14.67 -15.13
C LEU A 419 -5.51 13.39 -15.97
N LEU A 420 -5.44 12.22 -15.34
CA LEU A 420 -5.45 10.96 -16.07
C LEU A 420 -6.77 10.75 -16.83
N ALA A 421 -7.91 11.08 -16.25
CA ALA A 421 -9.21 10.97 -16.92
C ALA A 421 -9.32 11.90 -18.14
N ILE A 422 -8.87 13.15 -18.00
CA ILE A 422 -8.83 14.12 -19.11
C ILE A 422 -7.90 13.63 -20.22
N CYS A 423 -6.68 13.18 -19.87
CA CYS A 423 -5.73 12.64 -20.84
C CYS A 423 -6.26 11.35 -21.51
N ALA A 424 -6.97 10.48 -20.78
CA ALA A 424 -7.58 9.29 -21.36
C ALA A 424 -8.68 9.66 -22.39
N LYS A 425 -9.48 10.67 -22.08
CA LYS A 425 -10.49 11.19 -23.02
C LYS A 425 -9.85 11.78 -24.27
N THR A 426 -8.83 12.62 -24.13
CA THR A 426 -8.22 13.34 -25.27
C THR A 426 -7.34 12.47 -26.15
N ARG A 427 -6.63 11.47 -25.57
CA ARG A 427 -5.68 10.63 -26.32
C ARG A 427 -6.29 9.33 -26.83
N PHE A 428 -7.28 8.78 -26.15
CA PHE A 428 -7.84 7.47 -26.43
C PHE A 428 -9.33 7.52 -26.76
N ASP A 429 -9.91 8.74 -26.83
CA ASP A 429 -11.36 8.97 -26.98
C ASP A 429 -12.18 8.14 -25.96
N LEU A 430 -11.64 8.02 -24.75
CA LEU A 430 -12.24 7.23 -23.70
C LEU A 430 -13.40 8.01 -23.09
N THR A 431 -14.58 7.82 -23.70
CA THR A 431 -15.83 8.42 -23.22
C THR A 431 -16.67 7.36 -22.51
N LEU A 432 -17.23 7.73 -21.37
CA LEU A 432 -18.19 6.87 -20.67
C LEU A 432 -19.51 6.86 -21.46
N ASP A 433 -19.99 5.68 -21.82
CA ASP A 433 -21.26 5.52 -22.46
C ASP A 433 -22.42 5.97 -21.56
N PRO A 434 -23.61 6.32 -22.10
CA PRO A 434 -24.75 6.76 -21.30
C PRO A 434 -25.20 5.71 -20.27
N ALA A 435 -25.07 4.42 -20.60
CA ALA A 435 -25.44 3.33 -19.71
C ALA A 435 -24.50 3.25 -18.51
N THR A 436 -23.19 3.39 -18.72
CA THR A 436 -22.17 3.46 -17.64
C THR A 436 -22.41 4.68 -16.76
N ARG A 437 -22.69 5.87 -17.34
CA ARG A 437 -23.01 7.06 -16.55
C ARG A 437 -24.25 6.85 -15.67
N ALA A 438 -25.30 6.25 -16.21
CA ALA A 438 -26.50 5.95 -15.45
C ALA A 438 -26.22 4.95 -14.31
N ARG A 439 -25.37 3.92 -14.54
CA ARG A 439 -24.96 2.97 -13.49
C ARG A 439 -24.12 3.64 -12.42
N LEU A 440 -23.15 4.47 -12.78
CA LEU A 440 -22.33 5.22 -11.82
C LEU A 440 -23.19 6.11 -10.92
N TRP A 441 -24.21 6.79 -11.48
CA TRP A 441 -25.11 7.61 -10.68
C TRP A 441 -25.92 6.78 -9.68
N ARG A 442 -26.39 5.59 -10.11
CA ARG A 442 -27.08 4.64 -9.22
C ARG A 442 -26.17 4.11 -8.10
N ILE A 443 -24.89 3.85 -8.41
CA ILE A 443 -23.87 3.48 -7.43
C ILE A 443 -23.69 4.58 -6.39
N VAL A 444 -23.60 5.85 -6.83
CA VAL A 444 -23.50 7.01 -5.94
C VAL A 444 -24.72 7.10 -5.04
N LEU A 445 -25.93 6.97 -5.59
CA LEU A 445 -27.18 7.00 -4.81
C LEU A 445 -27.23 5.87 -3.76
N ALA A 446 -26.88 4.64 -4.14
CA ALA A 446 -26.82 3.51 -3.20
C ALA A 446 -25.80 3.76 -2.07
N ALA A 447 -24.62 4.31 -2.41
CA ALA A 447 -23.60 4.63 -1.43
C ALA A 447 -24.01 5.77 -0.48
N LEU A 448 -24.67 6.81 -0.99
CA LEU A 448 -25.21 7.90 -0.17
C LEU A 448 -26.35 7.43 0.74
N ALA A 449 -27.24 6.55 0.25
CA ALA A 449 -28.29 5.94 1.06
C ALA A 449 -27.68 5.10 2.21
N MET A 450 -26.67 4.27 1.90
CA MET A 450 -25.91 3.55 2.91
C MET A 450 -25.29 4.52 3.93
N GLY A 451 -24.62 5.58 3.45
CA GLY A 451 -24.00 6.59 4.31
C GLY A 451 -25.00 7.29 5.23
N GLY A 452 -26.17 7.70 4.70
CA GLY A 452 -27.23 8.32 5.47
C GLY A 452 -27.77 7.40 6.57
N LEU A 453 -28.01 6.14 6.26
CA LEU A 453 -28.45 5.14 7.25
C LEU A 453 -27.38 4.84 8.30
N LEU A 454 -26.12 4.71 7.91
CA LEU A 454 -25.01 4.56 8.84
C LEU A 454 -24.87 5.78 9.77
N TRP A 455 -25.03 6.98 9.23
CA TRP A 455 -24.98 8.22 10.05
C TRP A 455 -26.09 8.28 11.11
N VAL A 456 -27.31 7.88 10.75
CA VAL A 456 -28.43 7.77 11.71
C VAL A 456 -28.15 6.68 12.74
N ALA A 457 -27.68 5.53 12.29
CA ALA A 457 -27.40 4.38 13.15
C ALA A 457 -26.26 4.68 14.15
N THR A 458 -25.18 5.35 13.72
CA THR A 458 -24.09 5.73 14.63
C THR A 458 -24.55 6.70 15.71
N ARG A 459 -25.44 7.63 15.40
CA ARG A 459 -26.03 8.54 16.41
C ARG A 459 -26.96 7.83 17.38
N GLY A 460 -27.79 6.90 16.87
CA GLY A 460 -28.68 6.09 17.70
C GLY A 460 -27.94 5.13 18.63
N LEU A 461 -26.75 4.70 18.23
CA LEU A 461 -25.92 3.76 19.00
C LEU A 461 -24.73 4.45 19.69
N ALA A 462 -24.68 5.79 19.76
CA ALA A 462 -23.58 6.54 20.35
C ALA A 462 -23.28 6.10 21.79
N ALA A 463 -24.31 5.89 22.62
CA ALA A 463 -24.13 5.43 24.01
C ALA A 463 -23.39 4.10 24.11
N TRP A 464 -23.56 3.19 23.13
CA TRP A 464 -22.86 1.90 23.09
C TRP A 464 -21.45 2.02 22.51
N LEU A 465 -21.24 2.97 21.61
CA LEU A 465 -19.94 3.22 21.00
C LEU A 465 -19.01 4.03 21.92
N ASP A 466 -19.55 4.93 22.74
CA ASP A 466 -18.75 5.83 23.61
C ASP A 466 -18.54 5.28 25.03
N GLY A 467 -19.49 4.54 25.58
CA GLY A 467 -19.45 4.08 26.98
C GLY A 467 -19.40 2.56 27.16
N GLY A 468 -19.41 1.80 26.06
CA GLY A 468 -19.50 0.34 26.10
C GLY A 468 -18.19 -0.38 26.44
N HIS A 469 -18.30 -1.59 27.01
CA HIS A 469 -17.17 -2.51 27.12
C HIS A 469 -16.63 -2.79 25.71
N ARG A 470 -15.30 -2.89 25.53
CA ARG A 470 -14.62 -3.05 24.22
C ARG A 470 -15.23 -4.12 23.32
N LEU A 471 -15.65 -5.25 23.88
CA LEU A 471 -16.31 -6.31 23.12
C LEU A 471 -17.65 -5.84 22.55
N ILE A 472 -18.42 -5.06 23.32
CA ILE A 472 -19.69 -4.50 22.86
C ILE A 472 -19.45 -3.51 21.74
N VAL A 473 -18.48 -2.60 21.89
CA VAL A 473 -18.08 -1.64 20.83
C VAL A 473 -17.67 -2.40 19.56
N ALA A 474 -16.87 -3.47 19.68
CA ALA A 474 -16.45 -4.30 18.55
C ALA A 474 -17.65 -4.98 17.86
N LEU A 475 -18.59 -5.53 18.62
CA LEU A 475 -19.78 -6.17 18.07
C LEU A 475 -20.72 -5.16 17.40
N VAL A 476 -20.95 -4.01 18.01
CA VAL A 476 -21.76 -2.92 17.44
C VAL A 476 -21.13 -2.41 16.15
N LEU A 477 -19.81 -2.18 16.15
CA LEU A 477 -19.08 -1.74 14.97
C LEU A 477 -19.12 -2.78 13.85
N ALA A 478 -18.91 -4.06 14.17
CA ALA A 478 -19.04 -5.16 13.19
C ALA A 478 -20.46 -5.24 12.62
N GLY A 479 -21.48 -5.07 13.47
CA GLY A 479 -22.88 -5.01 13.06
C GLY A 479 -23.15 -3.83 12.12
N LEU A 480 -22.64 -2.64 12.43
CA LEU A 480 -22.77 -1.45 11.57
C LEU A 480 -22.08 -1.65 10.22
N ILE A 481 -20.89 -2.23 10.19
CA ILE A 481 -20.18 -2.54 8.94
C ILE A 481 -20.98 -3.56 8.11
N ALA A 482 -21.45 -4.63 8.74
CA ALA A 482 -22.25 -5.66 8.07
C ALA A 482 -23.57 -5.10 7.53
N ALA A 483 -24.27 -4.28 8.32
CA ALA A 483 -25.47 -3.57 7.90
C ALA A 483 -25.20 -2.63 6.73
N GLY A 484 -24.11 -1.84 6.78
CA GLY A 484 -23.69 -0.98 5.68
C GLY A 484 -23.47 -1.75 4.38
N ILE A 485 -22.74 -2.86 4.43
CA ILE A 485 -22.53 -3.73 3.26
C ILE A 485 -23.85 -4.28 2.74
N ALA A 486 -24.74 -4.75 3.62
CA ALA A 486 -26.03 -5.30 3.23
C ALA A 486 -26.94 -4.23 2.58
N ILE A 487 -27.01 -3.03 3.17
CA ILE A 487 -27.79 -1.90 2.64
C ILE A 487 -27.26 -1.47 1.28
N TYR A 488 -25.94 -1.39 1.13
CA TYR A 488 -25.32 -1.04 -0.14
C TYR A 488 -25.60 -2.08 -1.22
N ALA A 489 -25.44 -3.37 -0.90
CA ALA A 489 -25.74 -4.47 -1.82
C ALA A 489 -27.22 -4.50 -2.23
N ALA A 490 -28.13 -4.30 -1.27
CA ALA A 490 -29.57 -4.19 -1.53
C ALA A 490 -29.89 -2.97 -2.43
N GLY A 491 -29.25 -1.82 -2.17
CA GLY A 491 -29.39 -0.62 -3.00
C GLY A 491 -28.95 -0.86 -4.44
N LEU A 492 -27.82 -1.52 -4.67
CA LEU A 492 -27.35 -1.89 -6.01
C LEU A 492 -28.31 -2.85 -6.73
N ALA A 493 -28.89 -3.81 -5.98
CA ALA A 493 -29.88 -4.74 -6.53
C ALA A 493 -31.19 -4.04 -6.90
N LEU A 494 -31.72 -3.19 -6.02
CA LEU A 494 -32.95 -2.43 -6.22
C LEU A 494 -32.83 -1.43 -7.39
N LEU A 495 -31.67 -0.78 -7.52
CA LEU A 495 -31.39 0.15 -8.62
C LEU A 495 -30.98 -0.56 -9.92
N GLY A 496 -30.95 -1.90 -9.94
CA GLY A 496 -30.68 -2.70 -11.14
C GLY A 496 -29.24 -2.58 -11.66
N VAL A 497 -28.29 -2.24 -10.78
CA VAL A 497 -26.86 -2.22 -11.11
C VAL A 497 -26.30 -3.65 -11.12
N VAL A 498 -26.71 -4.47 -10.15
CA VAL A 498 -26.32 -5.87 -10.00
C VAL A 498 -27.58 -6.72 -10.00
N ARG A 499 -27.63 -7.73 -10.86
CA ARG A 499 -28.75 -8.70 -10.84
C ARG A 499 -28.40 -9.84 -9.88
N PRO A 500 -29.23 -10.13 -8.87
CA PRO A 500 -28.93 -11.21 -7.90
C PRO A 500 -28.66 -12.57 -8.57
N ARG A 501 -29.32 -12.82 -9.73
CA ARG A 501 -29.11 -14.04 -10.53
C ARG A 501 -27.69 -14.17 -11.07
N ASP A 502 -27.07 -13.04 -11.47
CA ASP A 502 -25.70 -13.05 -12.02
C ASP A 502 -24.68 -13.36 -10.92
N VAL A 503 -24.90 -12.84 -9.70
CA VAL A 503 -24.08 -13.16 -8.53
C VAL A 503 -24.19 -14.63 -8.14
N ILE A 504 -25.42 -15.17 -8.10
CA ILE A 504 -25.64 -16.60 -7.77
C ILE A 504 -25.04 -17.51 -8.85
N GLN A 505 -25.11 -17.11 -10.12
CA GLN A 505 -24.50 -17.88 -11.22
C GLN A 505 -22.98 -17.83 -11.16
N ALA A 506 -22.38 -16.68 -10.85
CA ALA A 506 -20.94 -16.54 -10.66
C ALA A 506 -20.41 -17.39 -9.47
N LEU A 507 -21.20 -17.50 -8.40
CA LEU A 507 -20.84 -18.36 -7.24
C LEU A 507 -21.03 -19.86 -7.54
N ARG A 508 -21.99 -20.22 -8.43
CA ARG A 508 -22.28 -21.61 -8.78
C ARG A 508 -21.41 -22.18 -9.91
N LYS A 509 -20.86 -21.33 -10.76
CA LYS A 509 -19.90 -21.70 -11.79
C LYS A 509 -18.56 -20.98 -11.48
N PRO A 510 -17.64 -21.58 -10.70
CA PRO A 510 -16.26 -21.19 -10.81
C PRO A 510 -15.84 -21.57 -12.22
N ASP A 511 -15.60 -20.57 -13.09
CA ASP A 511 -15.18 -20.80 -14.48
C ASP A 511 -13.97 -21.73 -14.51
N LEU A 512 -14.23 -22.98 -14.90
CA LEU A 512 -13.27 -23.98 -15.34
C LEU A 512 -12.89 -23.64 -16.80
N HIS A 513 -12.41 -22.44 -17.06
CA HIS A 513 -11.83 -22.12 -18.36
C HIS A 513 -10.43 -21.54 -18.19
N THR A 514 -9.53 -22.47 -18.54
CA THR A 514 -8.08 -22.43 -18.88
C THR A 514 -7.11 -22.37 -17.71
#